data_51ecccaf309f51df87e46c27808433ef
#
_entry.id   51ecccaf309f51df87e46c27808433ef
#
_cell.length_a   1.000
_cell.length_b   1.000
_cell.length_c   1.000
_cell.angle_alpha   90.00
_cell.angle_beta   90.00
_cell.angle_gamma   90.00
#
_symmetry.space_group_name_H-M   'P 1'
#
loop_
_entity.id
_entity.type
_entity.pdbx_description
1 polymer ?
#
loop_
_entity_poly.entity_id
_entity_poly.type
_entity_poly.pdbx_seq_one_letter_code
_entity_poly.pdbx_strand_id
1 'polypeptide(L)'
;MRSHRRHRLRRAAAHCAATGLLLAPFFALIASAAYADLTLCNATSSRVGVSVGYQDKQGWSTEGWWNIASQTCETLLKGTVPSRFIYVHGVDYDRGGEWAGGNYMCTADKSFAIRGVHDCKKRGYKRTGFFEVDTGESQEWTIRLTDPQDQGTKTQ
;
A
#
# COMPACT_ATOMS: atom_id res chain seq x y z
N MET A 1 -19.78 76.04 -70.89
CA MET A 1 -20.73 75.66 -69.83
C MET A 1 -20.45 74.22 -69.39
N ARG A 2 -19.65 73.94 -68.39
CA ARG A 2 -19.33 72.61 -67.93
C ARG A 2 -19.36 72.58 -66.40
N SER A 3 -20.34 71.83 -65.90
CA SER A 3 -20.56 71.61 -64.48
C SER A 3 -19.58 70.53 -63.94
N HIS A 4 -18.75 70.89 -62.98
CA HIS A 4 -17.91 69.96 -62.25
C HIS A 4 -18.59 69.41 -61.00
N ARG A 5 -19.06 68.16 -61.00
CA ARG A 5 -19.51 67.47 -59.82
C ARG A 5 -18.26 66.85 -59.10
N ARG A 6 -17.97 67.32 -57.88
CA ARG A 6 -16.98 66.75 -57.01
C ARG A 6 -17.55 65.59 -56.23
N HIS A 7 -17.12 64.38 -56.53
CA HIS A 7 -17.39 63.19 -55.71
C HIS A 7 -16.56 63.20 -54.43
N ARG A 8 -17.24 63.28 -53.30
CA ARG A 8 -16.65 63.10 -51.99
C ARG A 8 -16.50 61.60 -51.71
N LEU A 9 -15.29 61.08 -51.66
CA LEU A 9 -14.96 59.75 -51.17
C LEU A 9 -15.11 59.69 -49.65
N ARG A 10 -16.09 58.94 -49.17
CA ARG A 10 -16.22 58.63 -47.76
C ARG A 10 -15.29 57.46 -47.46
N ARG A 11 -14.29 57.71 -46.63
CA ARG A 11 -13.42 56.70 -46.08
C ARG A 11 -14.22 55.91 -45.00
N ALA A 12 -14.51 54.64 -45.26
CA ALA A 12 -15.01 53.72 -44.24
C ALA A 12 -13.86 53.23 -43.40
N ALA A 13 -13.90 53.57 -42.11
CA ALA A 13 -12.95 53.04 -41.14
C ALA A 13 -13.38 51.61 -40.74
N ALA A 14 -12.63 50.59 -41.14
CA ALA A 14 -12.81 49.23 -40.71
C ALA A 14 -12.29 49.06 -39.28
N HIS A 15 -13.17 48.82 -38.32
CA HIS A 15 -12.80 48.45 -36.97
C HIS A 15 -12.47 46.92 -36.94
N CYS A 16 -11.21 46.57 -36.87
CA CYS A 16 -10.78 45.22 -36.53
C CYS A 16 -11.04 44.98 -35.04
N ALA A 17 -12.10 44.24 -34.72
CA ALA A 17 -12.27 43.68 -33.37
C ALA A 17 -11.34 42.48 -33.21
N ALA A 18 -10.27 42.65 -32.45
CA ALA A 18 -9.40 41.55 -32.05
C ALA A 18 -10.07 40.77 -30.92
N THR A 19 -10.71 39.64 -31.25
CA THR A 19 -11.19 38.66 -30.29
C THR A 19 -10.00 37.87 -29.74
N GLY A 20 -9.49 38.28 -28.56
CA GLY A 20 -8.49 37.55 -27.81
C GLY A 20 -9.06 36.26 -27.24
N LEU A 21 -8.69 35.12 -27.82
CA LEU A 21 -8.99 33.77 -27.32
C LEU A 21 -8.09 33.51 -26.12
N LEU A 22 -8.64 33.65 -24.89
CA LEU A 22 -7.95 33.28 -23.64
C LEU A 22 -7.87 31.74 -23.58
N LEU A 23 -6.70 31.18 -23.96
CA LEU A 23 -6.36 29.80 -23.67
C LEU A 23 -6.06 29.69 -22.18
N ALA A 24 -7.03 29.22 -21.38
CA ALA A 24 -6.80 28.82 -20.01
C ALA A 24 -5.95 27.55 -20.00
N PRO A 25 -4.81 27.49 -19.28
CA PRO A 25 -4.05 26.26 -19.16
C PRO A 25 -4.86 25.28 -18.33
N PHE A 26 -5.24 24.15 -18.94
CA PHE A 26 -5.87 23.03 -18.26
C PHE A 26 -4.79 22.33 -17.45
N PHE A 27 -4.64 22.67 -16.17
CA PHE A 27 -3.80 21.94 -15.23
C PHE A 27 -4.47 20.59 -14.99
N ALA A 28 -4.02 19.56 -15.70
CA ALA A 28 -4.37 18.18 -15.40
C ALA A 28 -3.76 17.82 -14.04
N LEU A 29 -4.61 17.77 -13.00
CA LEU A 29 -4.28 17.19 -11.72
C LEU A 29 -3.98 15.70 -11.94
N ILE A 30 -2.70 15.34 -12.00
CA ILE A 30 -2.26 13.95 -11.98
C ILE A 30 -2.52 13.46 -10.55
N ALA A 31 -3.68 12.85 -10.31
CA ALA A 31 -3.94 12.12 -9.09
C ALA A 31 -2.98 10.92 -9.07
N SER A 32 -1.94 10.98 -8.24
CA SER A 32 -1.13 9.81 -7.93
C SER A 32 -2.05 8.77 -7.29
N ALA A 33 -2.18 7.61 -7.91
CA ALA A 33 -2.86 6.49 -7.28
C ALA A 33 -2.10 6.18 -5.97
N ALA A 34 -2.72 6.45 -4.84
CA ALA A 34 -2.21 5.97 -3.56
C ALA A 34 -2.33 4.44 -3.60
N TYR A 35 -1.19 3.75 -3.62
CA TYR A 35 -1.16 2.30 -3.50
C TYR A 35 -1.47 1.97 -2.04
N ALA A 36 -2.64 1.40 -1.83
CA ALA A 36 -3.07 0.88 -0.54
C ALA A 36 -2.45 -0.51 -0.37
N ASP A 37 -1.32 -0.61 0.32
CA ASP A 37 -0.56 -1.85 0.48
C ASP A 37 -0.35 -2.17 1.97
N LEU A 38 -0.23 -3.46 2.29
CA LEU A 38 0.33 -3.90 3.56
C LEU A 38 1.83 -4.09 3.41
N THR A 39 2.60 -3.25 4.08
CA THR A 39 4.07 -3.29 4.08
C THR A 39 4.59 -3.74 5.45
N LEU A 40 5.70 -4.46 5.47
CA LEU A 40 6.46 -4.72 6.69
C LEU A 40 7.88 -4.20 6.54
N CYS A 41 8.32 -3.42 7.53
CA CYS A 41 9.69 -2.94 7.67
C CYS A 41 10.41 -3.73 8.75
N ASN A 42 11.47 -4.41 8.37
CA ASN A 42 12.36 -5.09 9.28
C ASN A 42 13.38 -4.10 9.86
N ALA A 43 13.12 -3.58 11.06
CA ALA A 43 14.02 -2.67 11.76
C ALA A 43 15.03 -3.40 12.67
N THR A 44 15.16 -4.71 12.54
CA THR A 44 16.13 -5.51 13.29
C THR A 44 17.48 -5.55 12.59
N SER A 45 18.50 -6.07 13.27
CA SER A 45 19.82 -6.30 12.67
C SER A 45 19.97 -7.65 11.96
N SER A 46 18.90 -8.46 11.92
CA SER A 46 18.87 -9.80 11.33
C SER A 46 18.04 -9.87 10.06
N ARG A 47 18.24 -10.89 9.25
CA ARG A 47 17.27 -11.29 8.24
C ARG A 47 16.09 -11.98 8.92
N VAL A 48 14.88 -11.65 8.48
CA VAL A 48 13.66 -12.23 9.05
C VAL A 48 12.83 -12.90 7.98
N GLY A 49 12.22 -14.03 8.33
CA GLY A 49 11.17 -14.66 7.56
C GLY A 49 9.83 -14.25 8.14
N VAL A 50 8.90 -13.79 7.30
CA VAL A 50 7.59 -13.32 7.74
C VAL A 50 6.47 -14.07 7.04
N SER A 51 5.43 -14.38 7.79
CA SER A 51 4.15 -14.84 7.25
C SER A 51 3.01 -14.00 7.81
N VAL A 52 1.94 -13.85 7.01
CA VAL A 52 0.75 -13.08 7.38
C VAL A 52 -0.49 -13.95 7.35
N GLY A 53 -1.43 -13.63 8.23
CA GLY A 53 -2.77 -14.16 8.23
C GLY A 53 -3.79 -13.04 8.17
N TYR A 54 -4.87 -13.23 7.46
CA TYR A 54 -5.96 -12.27 7.33
C TYR A 54 -7.27 -12.94 6.96
N GLN A 55 -8.35 -12.21 7.10
CA GLN A 55 -9.66 -12.63 6.62
C GLN A 55 -10.09 -11.74 5.44
N ASP A 56 -10.46 -12.36 4.34
CA ASP A 56 -11.03 -11.69 3.18
C ASP A 56 -12.47 -12.18 2.91
N LYS A 57 -13.06 -11.76 1.79
CA LYS A 57 -14.43 -12.17 1.39
C LYS A 57 -14.56 -13.69 1.16
N GLN A 58 -13.46 -14.39 0.98
CA GLN A 58 -13.41 -15.84 0.75
C GLN A 58 -13.09 -16.60 2.05
N GLY A 59 -12.87 -15.90 3.17
CA GLY A 59 -12.56 -16.46 4.47
C GLY A 59 -11.12 -16.24 4.89
N TRP A 60 -10.63 -17.05 5.81
CA TRP A 60 -9.27 -16.97 6.35
C TRP A 60 -8.22 -17.41 5.33
N SER A 61 -7.13 -16.68 5.29
CA SER A 61 -5.93 -16.99 4.49
C SER A 61 -4.67 -16.79 5.33
N THR A 62 -3.65 -17.60 5.05
CA THR A 62 -2.29 -17.38 5.52
C THR A 62 -1.33 -17.51 4.36
N GLU A 63 -0.36 -16.59 4.29
CA GLU A 63 0.64 -16.54 3.23
C GLU A 63 2.04 -16.33 3.82
N GLY A 64 3.06 -16.80 3.17
CA GLY A 64 4.48 -16.67 3.53
C GLY A 64 5.34 -17.52 2.61
N TRP A 65 6.64 -17.47 2.67
CA TRP A 65 7.46 -16.65 3.52
C TRP A 65 8.02 -15.49 2.72
N TRP A 66 7.97 -14.28 3.26
CA TRP A 66 8.76 -13.16 2.79
C TRP A 66 10.08 -13.14 3.55
N ASN A 67 11.19 -13.15 2.83
CA ASN A 67 12.54 -13.06 3.42
C ASN A 67 13.02 -11.62 3.33
N ILE A 68 12.99 -10.90 4.44
CA ILE A 68 13.22 -9.47 4.50
C ILE A 68 14.60 -9.22 5.12
N ALA A 69 15.47 -8.56 4.37
CA ALA A 69 16.81 -8.20 4.85
C ALA A 69 16.73 -7.19 6.00
N SER A 70 17.80 -7.14 6.82
CA SER A 70 17.93 -6.14 7.88
C SER A 70 17.77 -4.73 7.33
N GLN A 71 17.04 -3.89 8.05
CA GLN A 71 16.79 -2.47 7.74
C GLN A 71 16.09 -2.22 6.37
N THR A 72 15.33 -3.19 5.87
CA THR A 72 14.57 -3.04 4.64
C THR A 72 13.07 -3.23 4.86
N CYS A 73 12.27 -2.76 3.92
CA CYS A 73 10.82 -2.94 3.90
C CYS A 73 10.40 -3.78 2.68
N GLU A 74 9.34 -4.55 2.83
CA GLU A 74 8.76 -5.37 1.76
C GLU A 74 7.24 -5.24 1.77
N THR A 75 6.63 -5.14 0.59
CA THR A 75 5.17 -5.20 0.46
C THR A 75 4.72 -6.65 0.57
N LEU A 76 3.95 -6.95 1.61
CA LEU A 76 3.43 -8.29 1.85
C LEU A 76 2.15 -8.55 1.07
N LEU A 77 1.21 -7.61 1.09
CA LEU A 77 -0.03 -7.69 0.33
C LEU A 77 -0.20 -6.42 -0.50
N LYS A 78 -0.45 -6.56 -1.79
CA LYS A 78 -0.72 -5.46 -2.71
C LYS A 78 -2.21 -5.13 -2.73
N GLY A 79 -2.53 -3.86 -2.80
CA GLY A 79 -3.89 -3.37 -2.78
C GLY A 79 -4.43 -3.17 -1.36
N THR A 80 -5.70 -2.82 -1.26
CA THR A 80 -6.35 -2.51 0.02
C THR A 80 -6.16 -3.62 1.05
N VAL A 81 -5.72 -3.25 2.27
CA VAL A 81 -5.61 -4.17 3.41
C VAL A 81 -6.95 -4.90 3.59
N PRO A 82 -6.96 -6.24 3.56
CA PRO A 82 -8.20 -7.02 3.40
C PRO A 82 -9.10 -7.03 4.62
N SER A 83 -8.55 -6.74 5.81
CA SER A 83 -9.30 -6.71 7.07
C SER A 83 -8.64 -5.80 8.09
N ARG A 84 -9.43 -5.34 9.08
CA ARG A 84 -8.93 -4.53 10.20
C ARG A 84 -7.84 -5.25 11.00
N PHE A 85 -8.01 -6.55 11.24
CA PHE A 85 -7.03 -7.34 11.98
C PHE A 85 -6.18 -8.16 11.03
N ILE A 86 -4.88 -7.90 11.10
CA ILE A 86 -3.84 -8.65 10.39
C ILE A 86 -3.05 -9.43 11.43
N TYR A 87 -2.69 -10.63 11.10
CA TYR A 87 -1.93 -11.54 11.96
C TYR A 87 -0.56 -11.78 11.37
N VAL A 88 0.47 -11.68 12.19
CA VAL A 88 1.86 -11.77 11.73
C VAL A 88 2.61 -12.80 12.56
N HIS A 89 3.45 -13.57 11.90
CA HIS A 89 4.46 -14.42 12.50
C HIS A 89 5.78 -14.15 11.83
N GLY A 90 6.83 -13.95 12.63
CA GLY A 90 8.19 -13.70 12.15
C GLY A 90 9.19 -14.66 12.78
N VAL A 91 10.22 -15.02 12.04
CA VAL A 91 11.38 -15.80 12.53
C VAL A 91 12.66 -15.06 12.24
N ASP A 92 13.57 -15.02 13.20
CA ASP A 92 14.92 -14.47 13.04
C ASP A 92 15.85 -15.57 12.54
N TYR A 93 16.36 -15.43 11.31
CA TYR A 93 17.21 -16.44 10.68
C TYR A 93 18.67 -16.38 11.14
N ASP A 94 19.13 -15.26 11.65
CA ASP A 94 20.54 -15.06 11.94
C ASP A 94 20.88 -15.29 13.41
N ARG A 95 19.96 -14.95 14.33
CA ARG A 95 20.15 -15.08 15.78
C ARG A 95 19.21 -16.10 16.43
N GLY A 96 18.21 -16.54 15.69
CA GLY A 96 17.15 -17.38 16.22
C GLY A 96 16.13 -16.57 17.02
N GLY A 97 14.99 -17.22 17.33
CA GLY A 97 13.84 -16.59 17.96
C GLY A 97 12.73 -16.29 16.98
N GLU A 98 11.61 -15.84 17.52
CA GLU A 98 10.42 -15.60 16.74
C GLU A 98 9.57 -14.47 17.33
N TRP A 99 8.82 -13.80 16.46
CA TRP A 99 7.70 -12.93 16.81
C TRP A 99 6.43 -13.73 16.60
N ALA A 100 5.83 -14.16 17.67
CA ALA A 100 4.65 -15.04 17.68
C ALA A 100 3.59 -14.50 18.63
N GLY A 101 2.41 -15.12 18.61
CA GLY A 101 1.29 -14.77 19.50
C GLY A 101 0.33 -15.93 19.69
N GLY A 102 -0.82 -15.64 20.31
CA GLY A 102 -1.83 -16.62 20.67
C GLY A 102 -2.80 -17.01 19.56
N ASN A 103 -2.75 -16.35 18.40
CA ASN A 103 -3.66 -16.63 17.28
C ASN A 103 -3.05 -17.72 16.40
N TYR A 104 -3.61 -18.91 16.44
CA TYR A 104 -3.02 -20.05 15.74
C TYR A 104 -3.57 -20.19 14.32
N MET A 105 -2.64 -20.25 13.35
CA MET A 105 -2.94 -20.41 11.93
C MET A 105 -2.04 -21.47 11.29
N CYS A 106 -2.33 -21.81 10.03
CA CYS A 106 -1.59 -22.84 9.31
C CYS A 106 -0.41 -22.22 8.54
N THR A 107 0.77 -22.84 8.63
CA THR A 107 1.96 -22.49 7.83
C THR A 107 2.57 -23.72 7.19
N ALA A 108 3.44 -23.53 6.20
CA ALA A 108 4.25 -24.56 5.59
C ALA A 108 5.75 -24.19 5.62
N ASP A 109 6.64 -25.14 5.33
CA ASP A 109 8.10 -24.91 5.37
C ASP A 109 8.62 -24.07 4.20
N LYS A 110 7.95 -24.18 3.04
CA LYS A 110 8.27 -23.40 1.85
C LYS A 110 7.27 -22.28 1.69
N SER A 111 7.45 -21.42 0.70
CA SER A 111 6.47 -20.40 0.32
C SER A 111 5.09 -21.03 0.13
N PHE A 112 4.06 -20.38 0.67
CA PHE A 112 2.71 -20.92 0.75
C PHE A 112 1.63 -19.85 0.65
N ALA A 113 0.45 -20.28 0.20
CA ALA A 113 -0.81 -19.58 0.37
C ALA A 113 -1.84 -20.64 0.79
N ILE A 114 -2.34 -20.56 2.03
CA ILE A 114 -3.19 -21.59 2.64
C ILE A 114 -4.54 -20.96 2.99
N ARG A 115 -5.61 -21.54 2.50
CA ARG A 115 -6.98 -21.16 2.88
C ARG A 115 -7.45 -21.95 4.10
N GLY A 116 -8.05 -21.22 5.05
CA GLY A 116 -8.55 -21.76 6.31
C GLY A 116 -7.47 -21.97 7.36
N VAL A 117 -7.83 -21.76 8.62
CA VAL A 117 -6.91 -21.79 9.79
C VAL A 117 -7.13 -22.99 10.71
N HIS A 118 -8.07 -23.84 10.39
CA HIS A 118 -8.39 -25.00 11.20
C HIS A 118 -7.73 -26.29 10.68
N ASP A 119 -7.58 -27.26 11.58
CA ASP A 119 -7.09 -28.60 11.29
C ASP A 119 -5.74 -28.64 10.56
N CYS A 120 -4.85 -27.70 10.83
CA CYS A 120 -3.57 -27.54 10.13
C CYS A 120 -2.83 -28.87 10.02
N LYS A 121 -2.61 -29.57 11.14
CA LYS A 121 -1.86 -30.84 11.17
C LYS A 121 -2.53 -31.93 10.34
N LYS A 122 -3.85 -32.08 10.39
CA LYS A 122 -4.60 -33.05 9.58
C LYS A 122 -4.48 -32.78 8.10
N ARG A 123 -4.30 -31.49 7.74
CA ARG A 123 -4.13 -31.03 6.35
C ARG A 123 -2.69 -31.03 5.89
N GLY A 124 -1.74 -31.48 6.72
CA GLY A 124 -0.31 -31.54 6.38
C GLY A 124 0.46 -30.24 6.60
N TYR A 125 -0.11 -29.30 7.36
CA TYR A 125 0.50 -28.02 7.68
C TYR A 125 0.98 -27.94 9.14
N LYS A 126 1.84 -26.98 9.45
CA LYS A 126 2.20 -26.62 10.82
C LYS A 126 1.11 -25.74 11.42
N ARG A 127 0.92 -25.85 12.73
CA ARG A 127 0.09 -24.94 13.52
C ARG A 127 1.02 -23.95 14.18
N THR A 128 0.97 -22.69 13.76
CA THR A 128 1.92 -21.62 14.14
C THR A 128 1.17 -20.49 14.84
N GLY A 129 1.77 -19.89 15.85
CA GLY A 129 1.19 -18.77 16.60
C GLY A 129 1.51 -17.43 15.91
N PHE A 130 0.51 -16.59 15.74
CA PHE A 130 0.60 -15.26 15.17
C PHE A 130 0.23 -14.21 16.20
N PHE A 131 0.89 -13.06 16.21
CA PHE A 131 0.44 -11.88 16.94
C PHE A 131 -0.51 -11.04 16.07
N GLU A 132 -1.40 -10.33 16.74
CA GLU A 132 -2.41 -9.52 16.07
C GLU A 132 -1.93 -8.08 15.90
N VAL A 133 -2.25 -7.49 14.75
CA VAL A 133 -2.05 -6.09 14.42
C VAL A 133 -3.41 -5.49 14.08
N ASP A 134 -3.88 -4.52 14.87
CA ASP A 134 -5.09 -3.75 14.58
C ASP A 134 -4.72 -2.57 13.65
N THR A 135 -5.17 -2.60 12.40
CA THR A 135 -4.93 -1.56 11.42
C THR A 135 -5.94 -0.41 11.48
N GLY A 136 -6.94 -0.47 12.38
CA GLY A 136 -7.94 0.57 12.55
C GLY A 136 -8.80 0.83 11.32
N GLU A 137 -9.04 -0.18 10.48
CA GLU A 137 -9.73 -0.07 9.18
C GLU A 137 -9.00 0.77 8.13
N SER A 138 -7.69 1.00 8.31
CA SER A 138 -6.86 1.66 7.31
C SER A 138 -6.72 0.78 6.07
N GLN A 139 -6.79 1.40 4.90
CA GLN A 139 -6.59 0.71 3.62
C GLN A 139 -5.12 0.44 3.32
N GLU A 140 -4.22 1.19 3.96
CA GLU A 140 -2.77 1.09 3.88
C GLU A 140 -2.20 0.96 5.29
N TRP A 141 -1.25 0.05 5.48
CA TRP A 141 -0.61 -0.13 6.78
C TRP A 141 0.84 -0.56 6.67
N THR A 142 1.69 0.00 7.53
CA THR A 142 3.08 -0.41 7.65
C THR A 142 3.35 -1.00 9.04
N ILE A 143 3.73 -2.27 9.06
CA ILE A 143 4.15 -2.96 10.28
C ILE A 143 5.65 -2.76 10.44
N ARG A 144 6.10 -2.38 11.63
CA ARG A 144 7.51 -2.27 11.97
C ARG A 144 7.91 -3.39 12.92
N LEU A 145 8.78 -4.27 12.46
CA LEU A 145 9.34 -5.35 13.27
C LEU A 145 10.65 -4.87 13.91
N THR A 146 10.72 -4.89 15.24
CA THR A 146 11.87 -4.47 16.02
C THR A 146 12.42 -5.63 16.84
N ASP A 147 13.66 -5.54 17.29
CA ASP A 147 14.23 -6.54 18.18
C ASP A 147 13.35 -6.70 19.45
N PRO A 148 13.20 -7.91 19.98
CA PRO A 148 12.34 -8.17 21.16
C PRO A 148 12.70 -7.33 22.39
N GLN A 149 13.96 -6.91 22.51
CA GLN A 149 14.45 -6.09 23.62
C GLN A 149 13.98 -4.63 23.53
N ASP A 150 13.70 -4.13 22.31
CA ASP A 150 13.22 -2.75 22.11
C ASP A 150 11.72 -2.60 22.40
N GLN A 151 11.00 -3.69 22.57
CA GLN A 151 9.56 -3.67 22.90
C GLN A 151 9.30 -3.38 24.39
N GLY A 152 10.31 -3.38 25.22
CA GLY A 152 10.25 -3.20 26.69
C GLY A 152 10.23 -1.75 27.18
N THR A 153 10.51 -0.76 26.32
CA THR A 153 10.59 0.65 26.75
C THR A 153 9.41 1.46 26.23
N LYS A 154 8.20 1.09 26.64
CA LYS A 154 7.12 2.08 26.72
C LYS A 154 7.30 2.85 28.00
N THR A 155 8.01 3.97 27.95
CA THR A 155 7.99 4.98 29.00
C THR A 155 6.57 5.55 29.08
N GLN A 156 5.97 5.47 30.27
CA GLN A 156 4.69 6.04 30.65
C GLN A 156 4.71 7.57 30.49
#